data_a9006fe36d2ec92d1b6a68934991798e
#
_entry.id   a9006fe36d2ec92d1b6a68934991798e
#
_cell.length_a   1.000
_cell.length_b   1.000
_cell.length_c   1.000
_cell.angle_alpha   90.00
_cell.angle_beta   90.00
_cell.angle_gamma   90.00
#
_symmetry.space_group_name_H-M   'P 1'
#
loop_
_entity.id
_entity.type
_entity.pdbx_description
1 polymer ?
#
loop_
_entity_poly.entity_id
_entity_poly.type
_entity_poly.pdbx_seq_one_letter_code
_entity_poly.pdbx_strand_id
1 'polypeptide(L)'
;WYRDSLATEKTAKIIHYTGDKPWYQINLNRFREDWWFYYGLEWSDIVMKKCDFHKGLASLVKAPQYATAIFTNTCHIEQIEHLIQELPDVEFSILAHTNFAPEIMNLQSHLNVRLYPYFNPMNVRKVLEKIDFYLDINHEDEIANIIQEVQQREIPIFAFETTSHDSSGYSHVYSPAAVDKMIESIRTLLESHKQSL
;
A
#
# COMPACT_ATOMS: atom_id res chain seq x y z
N TRP A 1 -15.40 25.76 24.92
CA TRP A 1 -15.42 24.63 25.86
C TRP A 1 -14.09 23.97 26.05
N TYR A 2 -13.11 24.30 25.28
CA TYR A 2 -11.84 23.66 25.43
C TYR A 2 -10.75 24.61 25.16
N ARG A 3 -10.48 25.39 26.10
CA ARG A 3 -9.35 26.27 26.11
C ARG A 3 -8.32 25.65 27.00
N ASP A 4 -7.13 25.51 26.49
CA ASP A 4 -5.93 25.26 27.29
C ASP A 4 -5.87 23.91 28.00
N SER A 5 -6.25 22.81 27.32
CA SER A 5 -5.74 21.56 27.84
C SER A 5 -4.25 21.52 27.59
N LEU A 6 -3.49 21.58 28.64
CA LEU A 6 -2.07 21.26 28.69
C LEU A 6 -1.81 19.77 28.41
N ALA A 7 -2.87 19.02 28.03
CA ALA A 7 -2.76 17.62 27.67
C ALA A 7 -1.86 17.48 26.45
N THR A 8 -0.90 16.62 26.56
CA THR A 8 -0.03 16.16 25.48
C THR A 8 -0.47 14.77 25.06
N GLU A 9 0.01 14.27 23.92
CA GLU A 9 -0.21 12.87 23.48
C GLU A 9 0.14 11.86 24.56
N LYS A 10 1.12 12.18 25.42
CA LYS A 10 1.54 11.32 26.54
C LYS A 10 0.58 11.33 27.73
N THR A 11 -0.20 12.38 27.90
CA THR A 11 -1.08 12.57 29.08
C THR A 11 -2.55 12.40 28.75
N ALA A 12 -2.95 12.59 27.49
CA ALA A 12 -4.33 12.41 27.09
C ALA A 12 -4.74 10.93 27.15
N LYS A 13 -5.84 10.64 27.84
CA LYS A 13 -6.44 9.30 27.91
C LYS A 13 -7.50 9.10 26.85
N ILE A 14 -8.22 10.16 26.53
CA ILE A 14 -9.30 10.19 25.54
C ILE A 14 -9.20 11.53 24.81
N ILE A 15 -9.29 11.51 23.50
CA ILE A 15 -9.34 12.70 22.64
C ILE A 15 -10.70 12.74 21.98
N HIS A 16 -11.46 13.82 22.24
CA HIS A 16 -12.75 14.04 21.60
C HIS A 16 -12.69 15.25 20.67
N TYR A 17 -12.92 15.01 19.39
CA TYR A 17 -12.90 16.04 18.37
C TYR A 17 -14.26 16.75 18.30
N THR A 18 -14.34 17.95 18.86
CA THR A 18 -15.50 18.84 18.76
C THR A 18 -15.28 19.84 17.63
N GLY A 19 -16.30 20.08 16.81
CA GLY A 19 -16.19 20.94 15.63
C GLY A 19 -15.56 20.21 14.45
N ASP A 20 -14.50 20.78 13.89
CA ASP A 20 -13.80 20.20 12.73
C ASP A 20 -13.23 18.83 13.04
N LYS A 21 -13.44 17.91 12.12
CA LYS A 21 -13.02 16.52 12.29
C LYS A 21 -11.62 16.30 11.71
N PRO A 22 -10.83 15.39 12.30
CA PRO A 22 -9.43 15.18 11.89
C PRO A 22 -9.27 14.68 10.45
N TRP A 23 -10.32 14.12 9.85
CA TRP A 23 -10.32 13.67 8.46
C TRP A 23 -10.64 14.76 7.43
N TYR A 24 -11.01 15.99 7.84
CA TYR A 24 -11.16 17.10 6.90
C TYR A 24 -9.79 17.62 6.45
N GLN A 25 -9.66 17.93 5.18
CA GLN A 25 -8.37 18.31 4.57
C GLN A 25 -7.74 19.58 5.19
N ILE A 26 -8.57 20.50 5.64
CA ILE A 26 -8.14 21.81 6.18
C ILE A 26 -8.12 21.80 7.72
N ASN A 27 -8.06 20.65 8.33
CA ASN A 27 -8.08 20.55 9.79
C ASN A 27 -6.69 20.82 10.38
N LEU A 28 -6.59 21.86 11.20
CA LEU A 28 -5.40 22.21 11.99
C LEU A 28 -5.43 21.63 13.41
N ASN A 29 -6.25 20.63 13.66
CA ASN A 29 -6.39 20.00 14.95
C ASN A 29 -5.06 19.40 15.42
N ARG A 30 -4.67 19.71 16.65
CA ARG A 30 -3.42 19.31 17.27
C ARG A 30 -3.18 17.78 17.27
N PHE A 31 -4.25 17.01 17.42
CA PHE A 31 -4.18 15.53 17.49
C PHE A 31 -4.64 14.86 16.19
N ARG A 32 -4.53 15.56 15.07
CA ARG A 32 -4.95 15.02 13.77
C ARG A 32 -4.09 13.84 13.34
N GLU A 33 -2.78 13.94 13.54
CA GLU A 33 -1.84 12.86 13.21
C GLU A 33 -2.08 11.61 14.06
N ASP A 34 -2.38 11.78 15.35
CA ASP A 34 -2.73 10.66 16.23
C ASP A 34 -3.99 9.95 15.75
N TRP A 35 -5.00 10.72 15.31
CA TRP A 35 -6.23 10.14 14.77
C TRP A 35 -5.93 9.29 13.52
N TRP A 36 -5.14 9.82 12.58
CA TRP A 36 -4.77 9.09 11.38
C TRP A 36 -3.92 7.86 11.70
N PHE A 37 -3.04 7.95 12.68
CA PHE A 37 -2.26 6.82 13.18
C PHE A 37 -3.17 5.68 13.65
N TYR A 38 -4.12 5.96 14.56
CA TYR A 38 -5.03 4.94 15.08
C TYR A 38 -6.03 4.45 14.02
N TYR A 39 -6.49 5.31 13.14
CA TYR A 39 -7.38 4.94 12.05
C TYR A 39 -6.70 4.01 11.04
N GLY A 40 -5.42 4.18 10.80
CA GLY A 40 -4.61 3.37 9.89
C GLY A 40 -4.08 2.07 10.49
N LEU A 41 -4.38 1.75 11.76
CA LEU A 41 -3.96 0.48 12.35
C LEU A 41 -4.80 -0.67 11.80
N GLU A 42 -4.11 -1.70 11.36
CA GLU A 42 -4.72 -2.97 11.01
C GLU A 42 -5.04 -3.78 12.29
N TRP A 43 -6.10 -4.59 12.25
CA TRP A 43 -6.36 -5.51 13.36
C TRP A 43 -5.17 -6.41 13.68
N SER A 44 -4.43 -6.81 12.66
CA SER A 44 -3.18 -7.56 12.81
C SER A 44 -2.14 -6.80 13.63
N ASP A 45 -1.97 -5.49 13.42
CA ASP A 45 -1.02 -4.66 14.18
C ASP A 45 -1.42 -4.56 15.67
N ILE A 46 -2.73 -4.55 15.94
CA ILE A 46 -3.29 -4.48 17.30
C ILE A 46 -3.18 -5.82 18.01
N VAL A 47 -3.56 -6.90 17.34
CA VAL A 47 -3.62 -8.25 17.93
C VAL A 47 -2.23 -8.87 18.04
N MET A 48 -1.34 -8.67 17.06
CA MET A 48 0.02 -9.21 17.07
C MET A 48 0.87 -8.73 18.26
N LYS A 49 0.59 -7.53 18.77
CA LYS A 49 1.26 -7.02 19.98
C LYS A 49 0.83 -7.71 21.27
N LYS A 50 -0.23 -8.53 21.26
CA LYS A 50 -0.83 -9.11 22.48
C LYS A 50 -0.86 -10.64 22.50
N CYS A 51 -0.50 -11.34 21.44
CA CYS A 51 -0.70 -12.78 21.36
C CYS A 51 0.53 -13.51 20.82
N ASP A 52 1.20 -14.31 21.70
CA ASP A 52 2.28 -15.22 21.29
C ASP A 52 1.82 -16.35 20.37
N PHE A 53 0.50 -16.58 20.26
CA PHE A 53 -0.11 -17.55 19.34
C PHE A 53 0.23 -17.26 17.86
N HIS A 54 0.30 -15.97 17.48
CA HIS A 54 0.66 -15.59 16.11
C HIS A 54 2.13 -15.82 15.76
N LYS A 55 3.03 -15.87 16.74
CA LYS A 55 4.44 -16.25 16.48
C LYS A 55 4.56 -17.69 15.99
N GLY A 56 3.71 -18.59 16.49
CA GLY A 56 3.63 -19.97 16.02
C GLY A 56 3.08 -20.09 14.59
N LEU A 57 2.06 -19.32 14.24
CA LEU A 57 1.50 -19.30 12.88
C LEU A 57 2.40 -18.59 11.87
N ALA A 58 3.04 -17.50 12.26
CA ALA A 58 4.01 -16.79 11.40
C ALA A 58 5.24 -17.66 11.06
N SER A 59 5.57 -18.65 11.91
CA SER A 59 6.62 -19.62 11.59
C SER A 59 6.22 -20.71 10.58
N LEU A 60 4.91 -20.87 10.36
CA LEU A 60 4.36 -21.86 9.42
C LEU A 60 4.07 -21.26 8.02
N VAL A 61 3.92 -19.96 7.95
CA VAL A 61 3.70 -19.22 6.70
C VAL A 61 4.90 -18.31 6.50
N LYS A 62 5.68 -18.56 5.45
CA LYS A 62 6.77 -17.66 5.07
C LYS A 62 6.17 -16.31 4.71
N ALA A 63 6.42 -15.31 5.55
CA ALA A 63 5.97 -13.95 5.26
C ALA A 63 6.63 -13.45 3.97
N PRO A 64 5.93 -12.69 3.12
CA PRO A 64 6.53 -12.03 1.97
C PRO A 64 7.76 -11.20 2.39
N GLN A 65 8.84 -11.33 1.61
CA GLN A 65 10.11 -10.64 1.90
C GLN A 65 10.18 -9.27 1.26
N TYR A 66 9.39 -9.07 0.21
CA TYR A 66 9.33 -7.88 -0.62
C TYR A 66 7.93 -7.32 -0.65
N ALA A 67 7.76 -6.11 -1.11
CA ALA A 67 6.47 -5.47 -1.19
C ALA A 67 6.32 -4.64 -2.47
N THR A 68 5.09 -4.58 -2.97
CA THR A 68 4.68 -3.69 -4.06
C THR A 68 3.37 -3.01 -3.75
N ALA A 69 3.03 -1.97 -4.50
CA ALA A 69 1.75 -1.28 -4.40
C ALA A 69 1.12 -1.06 -5.77
N ILE A 70 -0.21 -1.02 -5.77
CA ILE A 70 -1.06 -0.69 -6.91
C ILE A 70 -2.14 0.27 -6.41
N PHE A 71 -2.26 1.43 -7.03
CA PHE A 71 -3.36 2.35 -6.76
C PHE A 71 -4.41 2.22 -7.86
N THR A 72 -5.67 2.01 -7.47
CA THR A 72 -6.76 1.81 -8.44
C THR A 72 -8.11 2.23 -7.89
N ASN A 73 -9.01 2.68 -8.76
CA ASN A 73 -10.45 2.83 -8.47
C ASN A 73 -11.31 1.95 -9.40
N THR A 74 -10.68 1.02 -10.08
CA THR A 74 -11.35 0.08 -11.00
C THR A 74 -11.08 -1.37 -10.60
N CYS A 75 -11.88 -2.30 -11.13
CA CYS A 75 -11.61 -3.73 -11.05
C CYS A 75 -10.69 -4.23 -12.19
N HIS A 76 -10.38 -3.37 -13.17
CA HIS A 76 -9.56 -3.72 -14.32
C HIS A 76 -8.07 -3.46 -14.03
N ILE A 77 -7.43 -4.45 -13.40
CA ILE A 77 -5.98 -4.46 -13.11
C ILE A 77 -5.35 -5.51 -14.01
N GLU A 78 -4.46 -5.09 -14.90
CA GLU A 78 -3.86 -5.95 -15.94
C GLU A 78 -3.00 -7.05 -15.31
N GLN A 79 -3.23 -8.31 -15.68
CA GLN A 79 -2.45 -9.49 -15.28
C GLN A 79 -2.28 -9.70 -13.77
N ILE A 80 -3.12 -9.10 -12.92
CA ILE A 80 -2.91 -9.07 -11.46
C ILE A 80 -2.88 -10.48 -10.83
N GLU A 81 -3.77 -11.39 -11.22
CA GLU A 81 -3.81 -12.74 -10.65
C GLU A 81 -2.54 -13.53 -11.00
N HIS A 82 -2.04 -13.40 -12.23
CA HIS A 82 -0.82 -14.04 -12.67
C HIS A 82 0.40 -13.52 -11.90
N LEU A 83 0.52 -12.20 -11.74
CA LEU A 83 1.60 -11.57 -10.96
C LEU A 83 1.59 -12.03 -9.51
N ILE A 84 0.42 -12.08 -8.85
CA ILE A 84 0.27 -12.54 -7.47
C ILE A 84 0.73 -13.99 -7.31
N GLN A 85 0.36 -14.87 -8.25
CA GLN A 85 0.70 -16.29 -8.21
C GLN A 85 2.19 -16.54 -8.45
N GLU A 86 2.79 -15.82 -9.40
CA GLU A 86 4.19 -15.97 -9.78
C GLU A 86 5.19 -15.28 -8.83
N LEU A 87 4.71 -14.35 -8.00
CA LEU A 87 5.53 -13.61 -7.05
C LEU A 87 5.07 -13.85 -5.59
N PRO A 88 5.10 -15.08 -5.09
CA PRO A 88 4.57 -15.40 -3.74
C PRO A 88 5.36 -14.77 -2.60
N ASP A 89 6.61 -14.39 -2.82
CA ASP A 89 7.47 -13.70 -1.86
C ASP A 89 7.28 -12.18 -1.84
N VAL A 90 6.35 -11.64 -2.66
CA VAL A 90 6.01 -10.21 -2.74
C VAL A 90 4.63 -9.96 -2.11
N GLU A 91 4.53 -9.02 -1.18
CA GLU A 91 3.25 -8.52 -0.65
C GLU A 91 2.67 -7.48 -1.61
N PHE A 92 1.47 -7.72 -2.11
CA PHE A 92 0.73 -6.81 -2.98
C PHE A 92 -0.22 -5.95 -2.17
N SER A 93 0.09 -4.68 -2.02
CA SER A 93 -0.78 -3.68 -1.40
C SER A 93 -1.63 -3.00 -2.47
N ILE A 94 -2.94 -3.24 -2.49
CA ILE A 94 -3.87 -2.62 -3.44
C ILE A 94 -4.67 -1.54 -2.71
N LEU A 95 -4.57 -0.30 -3.18
CA LEU A 95 -5.17 0.86 -2.53
C LEU A 95 -6.23 1.51 -3.43
N ALA A 96 -7.40 1.84 -2.88
CA ALA A 96 -8.47 2.54 -3.58
C ALA A 96 -9.09 3.65 -2.74
N HIS A 97 -9.53 4.75 -3.39
CA HIS A 97 -10.35 5.78 -2.73
C HIS A 97 -11.77 5.31 -2.40
N THR A 98 -12.21 4.25 -3.07
CA THR A 98 -13.55 3.69 -2.98
C THR A 98 -13.51 2.30 -2.33
N ASN A 99 -14.68 1.71 -2.17
CA ASN A 99 -14.76 0.28 -1.86
C ASN A 99 -14.35 -0.54 -3.09
N PHE A 100 -13.84 -1.74 -2.86
CA PHE A 100 -13.46 -2.66 -3.93
C PHE A 100 -14.67 -3.40 -4.50
N ALA A 101 -14.62 -3.66 -5.80
CA ALA A 101 -15.51 -4.58 -6.46
C ALA A 101 -15.23 -6.04 -6.02
N PRO A 102 -16.20 -6.95 -6.14
CA PRO A 102 -16.05 -8.35 -5.72
C PRO A 102 -14.81 -9.04 -6.31
N GLU A 103 -14.45 -8.72 -7.56
CA GLU A 103 -13.31 -9.26 -8.28
C GLU A 103 -12.00 -8.99 -7.53
N ILE A 104 -11.81 -7.75 -7.08
CA ILE A 104 -10.63 -7.36 -6.29
C ILE A 104 -10.69 -7.94 -4.87
N MET A 105 -11.89 -7.97 -4.27
CA MET A 105 -12.05 -8.56 -2.94
C MET A 105 -11.67 -10.05 -2.90
N ASN A 106 -11.92 -10.79 -3.99
CA ASN A 106 -11.54 -12.21 -4.10
C ASN A 106 -10.02 -12.42 -4.05
N LEU A 107 -9.22 -11.42 -4.43
CA LEU A 107 -7.76 -11.49 -4.34
C LEU A 107 -7.25 -11.63 -2.90
N GLN A 108 -8.06 -11.28 -1.89
CA GLN A 108 -7.71 -11.51 -0.47
C GLN A 108 -7.57 -13.01 -0.10
N SER A 109 -8.02 -13.92 -0.95
CA SER A 109 -7.75 -15.35 -0.78
C SER A 109 -6.26 -15.70 -0.89
N HIS A 110 -5.46 -14.85 -1.54
CA HIS A 110 -4.02 -14.97 -1.61
C HIS A 110 -3.37 -14.37 -0.36
N LEU A 111 -2.50 -15.13 0.30
CA LEU A 111 -1.86 -14.73 1.58
C LEU A 111 -0.92 -13.52 1.44
N ASN A 112 -0.48 -13.25 0.22
CA ASN A 112 0.40 -12.14 -0.13
C ASN A 112 -0.34 -10.90 -0.66
N VAL A 113 -1.67 -10.81 -0.48
CA VAL A 113 -2.47 -9.64 -0.90
C VAL A 113 -3.05 -8.92 0.30
N ARG A 114 -2.93 -7.60 0.29
CA ARG A 114 -3.57 -6.68 1.24
C ARG A 114 -4.38 -5.63 0.50
N LEU A 115 -5.63 -5.44 0.91
CA LEU A 115 -6.53 -4.44 0.34
C LEU A 115 -6.71 -3.27 1.30
N TYR A 116 -6.58 -2.05 0.77
CA TYR A 116 -6.79 -0.79 1.50
C TYR A 116 -7.91 0.01 0.85
N PRO A 117 -9.20 -0.36 1.11
CA PRO A 117 -10.32 0.46 0.67
C PRO A 117 -10.34 1.78 1.43
N TYR A 118 -10.79 2.84 0.79
CA TYR A 118 -10.84 4.18 1.38
C TYR A 118 -9.51 4.59 2.02
N PHE A 119 -8.40 4.35 1.32
CA PHE A 119 -7.08 4.63 1.88
C PHE A 119 -6.94 6.06 2.37
N ASN A 120 -6.13 6.25 3.38
CA ASN A 120 -5.82 7.52 4.00
C ASN A 120 -4.32 7.85 3.86
N PRO A 121 -3.89 9.09 4.17
CA PRO A 121 -2.49 9.50 4.06
C PRO A 121 -1.50 8.63 4.85
N MET A 122 -1.95 8.04 5.98
CA MET A 122 -1.10 7.15 6.78
C MET A 122 -0.90 5.79 6.10
N ASN A 123 -1.95 5.26 5.46
CA ASN A 123 -1.82 4.04 4.66
C ASN A 123 -0.85 4.26 3.50
N VAL A 124 -1.00 5.37 2.76
CA VAL A 124 -0.10 5.72 1.65
C VAL A 124 1.34 5.79 2.10
N ARG A 125 1.62 6.57 3.16
CA ARG A 125 2.98 6.71 3.71
C ARG A 125 3.56 5.36 4.09
N LYS A 126 2.83 4.57 4.90
CA LYS A 126 3.25 3.26 5.40
C LYS A 126 3.55 2.27 4.27
N VAL A 127 2.75 2.30 3.21
CA VAL A 127 2.95 1.45 2.04
C VAL A 127 4.14 1.92 1.23
N LEU A 128 4.24 3.21 0.89
CA LEU A 128 5.35 3.75 0.10
C LEU A 128 6.72 3.68 0.80
N GLU A 129 6.75 3.66 2.15
CA GLU A 129 7.98 3.45 2.91
C GLU A 129 8.46 1.99 2.87
N LYS A 130 7.60 1.05 2.45
CA LYS A 130 7.86 -0.39 2.52
C LYS A 130 8.10 -1.03 1.16
N ILE A 131 7.58 -0.46 0.08
CA ILE A 131 7.61 -1.11 -1.24
C ILE A 131 9.00 -1.07 -1.87
N ASP A 132 9.36 -2.16 -2.51
CA ASP A 132 10.60 -2.33 -3.30
C ASP A 132 10.42 -1.87 -4.75
N PHE A 133 9.19 -1.91 -5.27
CA PHE A 133 8.81 -1.45 -6.60
C PHE A 133 7.31 -1.12 -6.65
N TYR A 134 6.89 -0.39 -7.66
CA TYR A 134 5.51 0.00 -7.91
C TYR A 134 4.99 -0.66 -9.18
N LEU A 135 3.72 -1.07 -9.18
CA LEU A 135 3.04 -1.63 -10.33
C LEU A 135 2.01 -0.64 -10.88
N ASP A 136 2.30 -0.06 -12.03
CA ASP A 136 1.39 0.81 -12.78
C ASP A 136 0.62 -0.02 -13.81
N ILE A 137 -0.35 -0.80 -13.32
CA ILE A 137 -1.09 -1.80 -14.11
C ILE A 137 -2.61 -1.60 -14.06
N ASN A 138 -3.06 -0.44 -13.64
CA ASN A 138 -4.44 0.01 -13.59
C ASN A 138 -4.85 0.65 -14.93
N HIS A 139 -6.02 0.27 -15.47
CA HIS A 139 -6.51 0.77 -16.76
C HIS A 139 -7.18 2.14 -16.74
N GLU A 140 -7.56 2.63 -15.56
CA GLU A 140 -8.19 3.94 -15.39
C GLU A 140 -7.17 5.02 -15.05
N ASP A 141 -7.62 6.26 -14.88
CA ASP A 141 -6.76 7.40 -14.60
C ASP A 141 -5.84 7.18 -13.38
N GLU A 142 -4.68 7.84 -13.42
CA GLU A 142 -3.74 7.90 -12.32
C GLU A 142 -4.38 8.45 -11.05
N ILE A 143 -4.10 7.84 -9.91
CA ILE A 143 -4.63 8.25 -8.61
C ILE A 143 -3.58 9.05 -7.84
N ALA A 144 -3.97 10.21 -7.33
CA ALA A 144 -3.20 11.02 -6.38
C ALA A 144 -1.79 11.44 -6.86
N ASN A 145 -1.55 11.50 -8.17
CA ASN A 145 -0.23 11.74 -8.78
C ASN A 145 0.84 10.77 -8.25
N ILE A 146 0.47 9.51 -8.07
CA ILE A 146 1.32 8.50 -7.44
C ILE A 146 2.60 8.25 -8.23
N ILE A 147 2.57 8.35 -9.55
CA ILE A 147 3.74 8.15 -10.41
C ILE A 147 4.84 9.13 -10.05
N GLN A 148 4.50 10.41 -9.91
CA GLN A 148 5.46 11.43 -9.50
C GLN A 148 6.03 11.18 -8.09
N GLU A 149 5.19 10.80 -7.15
CA GLU A 149 5.58 10.49 -5.77
C GLU A 149 6.57 9.30 -5.72
N VAL A 150 6.30 8.24 -6.49
CA VAL A 150 7.13 7.04 -6.58
C VAL A 150 8.47 7.35 -7.25
N GLN A 151 8.47 8.16 -8.32
CA GLN A 151 9.69 8.61 -9.00
C GLN A 151 10.57 9.46 -8.08
N GLN A 152 9.99 10.39 -7.30
CA GLN A 152 10.74 11.22 -6.34
C GLN A 152 11.41 10.39 -5.24
N ARG A 153 10.89 9.20 -4.95
CA ARG A 153 11.46 8.24 -4.00
C ARG A 153 12.45 7.28 -4.66
N GLU A 154 12.69 7.42 -5.96
CA GLU A 154 13.57 6.54 -6.73
C GLU A 154 13.14 5.06 -6.72
N ILE A 155 11.83 4.80 -6.53
CA ILE A 155 11.26 3.46 -6.53
C ILE A 155 11.05 3.02 -7.98
N PRO A 156 11.54 1.82 -8.40
CA PRO A 156 11.31 1.30 -9.74
C PRO A 156 9.83 1.11 -10.06
N ILE A 157 9.41 1.48 -11.27
CA ILE A 157 8.03 1.34 -11.75
C ILE A 157 8.00 0.31 -12.88
N PHE A 158 7.08 -0.65 -12.76
CA PHE A 158 6.78 -1.62 -13.82
C PHE A 158 5.34 -1.39 -14.31
N ALA A 159 5.18 -1.34 -15.62
CA ALA A 159 3.90 -1.04 -16.26
C ALA A 159 3.70 -1.90 -17.53
N PHE A 160 2.45 -2.00 -17.96
CA PHE A 160 2.14 -2.49 -19.31
C PHE A 160 1.95 -1.33 -20.28
N GLU A 161 2.15 -1.58 -21.57
CA GLU A 161 1.91 -0.59 -22.65
C GLU A 161 0.48 -0.04 -22.61
N THR A 162 -0.45 -0.84 -22.13
CA THR A 162 -1.89 -0.52 -22.03
C THR A 162 -2.28 0.25 -20.79
N THR A 163 -1.41 0.35 -19.79
CA THR A 163 -1.75 0.90 -18.47
C THR A 163 -0.78 1.97 -17.97
N SER A 164 0.36 2.17 -18.63
CA SER A 164 1.39 3.10 -18.16
C SER A 164 0.89 4.55 -18.15
N HIS A 165 0.97 5.17 -16.97
CA HIS A 165 0.68 6.61 -16.76
C HIS A 165 1.95 7.47 -16.79
N ASP A 166 3.13 6.84 -16.89
CA ASP A 166 4.40 7.55 -16.94
C ASP A 166 4.70 8.11 -18.33
N SER A 167 4.72 9.43 -18.46
CA SER A 167 5.11 10.14 -19.67
C SER A 167 6.61 10.49 -19.74
N SER A 168 7.37 10.26 -18.68
CA SER A 168 8.78 10.65 -18.56
C SER A 168 9.74 9.60 -19.11
N GLY A 169 9.28 8.35 -19.29
CA GLY A 169 10.10 7.22 -19.69
C GLY A 169 10.92 6.59 -18.54
N TYR A 170 10.57 6.88 -17.30
CA TYR A 170 11.18 6.29 -16.11
C TYR A 170 10.77 4.83 -15.90
N SER A 171 9.54 4.48 -16.29
CA SER A 171 8.96 3.16 -16.06
C SER A 171 9.51 2.09 -16.99
N HIS A 172 9.65 0.87 -16.46
CA HIS A 172 9.91 -0.34 -17.25
C HIS A 172 8.58 -0.82 -17.85
N VAL A 173 8.41 -0.64 -19.16
CA VAL A 173 7.15 -0.92 -19.86
C VAL A 173 7.23 -2.23 -20.63
N TYR A 174 6.19 -3.07 -20.51
CA TYR A 174 6.09 -4.38 -21.13
C TYR A 174 4.77 -4.53 -21.90
N SER A 175 4.78 -5.38 -22.92
CA SER A 175 3.52 -5.82 -23.51
C SER A 175 2.78 -6.74 -22.54
N PRO A 176 1.43 -6.64 -22.41
CA PRO A 176 0.65 -7.58 -21.59
C PRO A 176 0.86 -9.06 -21.95
N ALA A 177 1.13 -9.33 -23.23
CA ALA A 177 1.46 -10.67 -23.71
C ALA A 177 2.86 -11.17 -23.26
N ALA A 178 3.69 -10.28 -22.72
CA ALA A 178 5.04 -10.58 -22.26
C ALA A 178 5.17 -10.43 -20.73
N VAL A 179 4.11 -10.70 -19.97
CA VAL A 179 4.08 -10.61 -18.52
C VAL A 179 5.21 -11.39 -17.84
N ASP A 180 5.59 -12.55 -18.39
CA ASP A 180 6.70 -13.35 -17.85
C ASP A 180 8.04 -12.60 -17.90
N LYS A 181 8.27 -11.77 -18.91
CA LYS A 181 9.48 -10.91 -18.96
C LYS A 181 9.45 -9.83 -17.87
N MET A 182 8.30 -9.26 -17.57
CA MET A 182 8.14 -8.34 -16.44
C MET A 182 8.47 -9.05 -15.12
N ILE A 183 7.96 -10.27 -14.94
CA ILE A 183 8.21 -11.10 -13.75
C ILE A 183 9.70 -11.40 -13.59
N GLU A 184 10.38 -11.80 -14.66
CA GLU A 184 11.83 -12.04 -14.66
C GLU A 184 12.62 -10.78 -14.27
N SER A 185 12.22 -9.62 -14.80
CA SER A 185 12.86 -8.35 -14.48
C SER A 185 12.66 -7.95 -13.02
N ILE A 186 11.46 -8.16 -12.49
CA ILE A 186 11.16 -7.95 -11.05
C ILE A 186 12.02 -8.89 -10.20
N ARG A 187 12.08 -10.17 -10.52
CA ARG A 187 12.93 -11.14 -9.80
C ARG A 187 14.40 -10.73 -9.80
N THR A 188 14.91 -10.28 -10.93
CA THR A 188 16.29 -9.79 -11.04
C THR A 188 16.55 -8.57 -10.16
N LEU A 189 15.62 -7.62 -10.13
CA LEU A 189 15.67 -6.45 -9.25
C LEU A 189 15.76 -6.89 -7.77
N LEU A 190 14.86 -7.78 -7.35
CA LEU A 190 14.77 -8.23 -5.97
C LEU A 190 16.00 -9.06 -5.52
N GLU A 191 16.60 -9.82 -6.42
CA GLU A 191 17.86 -10.55 -6.16
C GLU A 191 19.04 -9.59 -5.98
N SER A 192 19.10 -8.49 -6.73
CA SER A 192 20.15 -7.48 -6.57
C SER A 192 20.09 -6.79 -5.19
N HIS A 193 18.91 -6.58 -4.63
CA HIS A 193 18.72 -6.03 -3.30
C HIS A 193 19.29 -6.96 -2.20
N LYS A 194 19.20 -8.29 -2.38
CA LYS A 194 19.78 -9.26 -1.43
C LYS A 194 21.30 -9.22 -1.34
N GLN A 195 21.99 -8.85 -2.41
CA GLN A 195 23.45 -8.81 -2.47
C GLN A 195 24.02 -7.51 -1.85
N SER A 196 23.17 -6.53 -1.61
CA SER A 196 23.56 -5.20 -1.09
C SER A 196 23.36 -5.06 0.44
N LEU A 197 22.81 -6.08 1.10
CA LEU A 197 22.59 -6.20 2.54
C LEU A 197 23.59 -7.16 3.18
#